data_b4901fafb936fa9728d8d0834eb615e6
#
_entry.id   b4901fafb936fa9728d8d0834eb615e6
#
_cell.length_a   1.000
_cell.length_b   1.000
_cell.length_c   1.000
_cell.angle_alpha   90.00
_cell.angle_beta   90.00
_cell.angle_gamma   90.00
#
_symmetry.space_group_name_H-M   'P 1'
#
loop_
_entity.id
_entity.type
_entity.pdbx_description
1 polymer ?
#
loop_
_entity_poly.entity_id
_entity_poly.type
_entity_poly.pdbx_seq_one_letter_code
_entity_poly.pdbx_strand_id
1 'polypeptide(L)'
;HYINESDYLMSALTGYESTFAYNYKVLYVPYPLPTIGKVNCGINTLSKFDVTESTRLSLPCPFTYPIRICNLKRCVMVDRIPLEGSDKELVIVNLHLEAYDSGEGKIAQTAMLKEILETEAEAGNYVIAGGDFNQSFSNVDTSAYPLVSEDMWQAGQIDVDEFDNLTFVTDNSTPTCRSLDKPYEGADPDNFQYYMIDGFIVSDNIQVDEVSTIDTKFENTDHNPVQMKFTLK
;
A
#
# COMPACT_ATOMS: atom_id res chain seq x y z
N HIS A 1 -16.32 -20.65 -4.39
CA HIS A 1 -16.80 -19.50 -3.61
C HIS A 1 -16.40 -18.22 -4.35
N TYR A 2 -17.37 -17.50 -4.91
CA TYR A 2 -17.13 -16.23 -5.56
C TYR A 2 -17.72 -15.13 -4.66
N ILE A 3 -17.00 -14.82 -3.57
CA ILE A 3 -17.35 -13.72 -2.68
C ILE A 3 -16.68 -12.47 -3.26
N ASN A 4 -17.46 -11.41 -3.46
CA ASN A 4 -16.95 -10.11 -3.81
C ASN A 4 -16.81 -9.30 -2.50
N GLU A 5 -15.60 -9.17 -2.01
CA GLU A 5 -15.30 -8.47 -0.77
C GLU A 5 -15.62 -6.98 -0.87
N SER A 6 -15.37 -6.36 -2.02
CA SER A 6 -15.69 -4.95 -2.26
C SER A 6 -17.19 -4.67 -2.13
N ASP A 7 -18.05 -5.54 -2.72
CA ASP A 7 -19.52 -5.40 -2.59
C ASP A 7 -19.96 -5.58 -1.13
N TYR A 8 -19.32 -6.50 -0.40
CA TYR A 8 -19.62 -6.72 1.01
C TYR A 8 -19.26 -5.49 1.85
N LEU A 9 -18.06 -4.92 1.66
CA LEU A 9 -17.62 -3.70 2.34
C LEU A 9 -18.57 -2.53 2.03
N MET A 10 -18.96 -2.34 0.77
CA MET A 10 -19.89 -1.28 0.38
C MET A 10 -21.29 -1.46 1.00
N SER A 11 -21.73 -2.70 1.17
CA SER A 11 -23.00 -2.97 1.85
C SER A 11 -22.99 -2.64 3.35
N ALA A 12 -21.80 -2.76 3.99
CA ALA A 12 -21.59 -2.48 5.40
C ALA A 12 -21.29 -0.99 5.68
N LEU A 13 -20.67 -0.30 4.74
CA LEU A 13 -20.19 1.09 4.88
C LEU A 13 -21.11 2.05 4.11
N THR A 14 -22.29 2.31 4.65
CA THR A 14 -23.24 3.26 4.05
C THR A 14 -22.68 4.69 4.05
N GLY A 15 -22.83 5.41 2.92
CA GLY A 15 -22.35 6.78 2.76
C GLY A 15 -20.87 6.90 2.35
N TYR A 16 -20.25 5.78 1.96
CA TYR A 16 -18.96 5.79 1.29
C TYR A 16 -19.14 5.54 -0.21
N GLU A 17 -18.32 6.19 -1.02
CA GLU A 17 -18.05 5.84 -2.40
C GLU A 17 -16.86 4.88 -2.47
N SER A 18 -16.78 4.10 -3.55
CA SER A 18 -15.71 3.13 -3.75
C SER A 18 -15.10 3.28 -5.13
N THR A 19 -13.79 3.42 -5.18
CA THR A 19 -13.00 3.27 -6.41
C THR A 19 -12.17 1.99 -6.31
N PHE A 20 -11.97 1.29 -7.42
CA PHE A 20 -11.29 -0.01 -7.44
C PHE A 20 -10.36 -0.17 -8.65
N ALA A 21 -9.13 -0.57 -8.39
CA ALA A 21 -8.14 -0.84 -9.41
C ALA A 21 -7.60 -2.28 -9.33
N TYR A 22 -7.69 -3.04 -10.43
CA TYR A 22 -7.19 -4.41 -10.48
C TYR A 22 -5.65 -4.46 -10.44
N ASN A 23 -5.11 -5.15 -9.44
CA ASN A 23 -3.72 -5.61 -9.42
C ASN A 23 -3.54 -6.90 -10.21
N TYR A 24 -4.56 -7.78 -10.19
CA TYR A 24 -4.50 -9.06 -10.86
C TYR A 24 -5.90 -9.54 -11.26
N LYS A 25 -6.05 -9.81 -12.57
CA LYS A 25 -7.31 -10.31 -13.13
C LYS A 25 -7.00 -11.41 -14.13
N VAL A 26 -7.22 -12.67 -13.72
CA VAL A 26 -6.96 -13.85 -14.56
C VAL A 26 -8.06 -14.88 -14.43
N LEU A 27 -8.27 -15.63 -15.51
CA LEU A 27 -9.29 -16.67 -15.56
C LEU A 27 -8.86 -17.94 -14.79
N TYR A 28 -7.55 -18.19 -14.70
CA TYR A 28 -7.04 -19.41 -14.08
C TYR A 28 -5.57 -19.27 -13.67
N VAL A 29 -5.30 -19.57 -12.41
CA VAL A 29 -3.95 -19.71 -11.84
C VAL A 29 -3.72 -21.18 -11.53
N PRO A 30 -2.78 -21.86 -12.23
CA PRO A 30 -2.57 -23.30 -12.13
C PRO A 30 -1.82 -23.76 -10.86
N TYR A 31 -1.26 -22.84 -10.11
CA TYR A 31 -0.41 -23.13 -8.96
C TYR A 31 -0.83 -22.29 -7.76
N PRO A 32 -0.64 -22.74 -6.49
CA PRO A 32 -0.20 -24.08 -6.07
C PRO A 32 -1.23 -25.18 -6.31
N LEU A 33 -0.96 -26.40 -5.82
CA LEU A 33 -1.93 -27.48 -5.82
C LEU A 33 -2.53 -27.66 -4.41
N PRO A 34 -3.87 -27.68 -4.26
CA PRO A 34 -4.90 -27.53 -5.32
C PRO A 34 -4.86 -26.13 -5.94
N THR A 35 -5.22 -26.03 -7.23
CA THR A 35 -5.11 -24.78 -8.00
C THR A 35 -5.97 -23.66 -7.45
N ILE A 36 -5.46 -22.41 -7.50
CA ILE A 36 -6.21 -21.23 -7.06
C ILE A 36 -7.43 -20.98 -7.97
N GLY A 37 -7.28 -21.21 -9.28
CA GLY A 37 -8.36 -20.97 -10.25
C GLY A 37 -8.45 -19.51 -10.66
N LYS A 38 -9.68 -18.98 -10.78
CA LYS A 38 -9.92 -17.58 -11.17
C LYS A 38 -9.57 -16.63 -10.03
N VAL A 39 -8.80 -15.59 -10.36
CA VAL A 39 -8.45 -14.52 -9.42
C VAL A 39 -8.84 -13.17 -10.00
N ASN A 40 -9.52 -12.38 -9.17
CA ASN A 40 -9.73 -10.95 -9.37
C ASN A 40 -9.38 -10.28 -8.03
N CYS A 41 -8.26 -9.61 -7.97
CA CYS A 41 -7.88 -8.82 -6.78
C CYS A 41 -7.32 -7.47 -7.19
N GLY A 42 -7.34 -6.52 -6.27
CA GLY A 42 -6.91 -5.16 -6.51
C GLY A 42 -6.83 -4.35 -5.23
N ILE A 43 -6.68 -3.06 -5.42
CA ILE A 43 -6.69 -2.04 -4.37
C ILE A 43 -8.02 -1.31 -4.42
N ASN A 44 -8.53 -0.90 -3.27
CA ASN A 44 -9.82 -0.25 -3.13
C ASN A 44 -9.68 0.99 -2.25
N THR A 45 -10.20 2.13 -2.70
CA THR A 45 -10.34 3.33 -1.88
C THR A 45 -11.82 3.53 -1.55
N LEU A 46 -12.10 3.75 -0.27
CA LEU A 46 -13.42 4.09 0.23
C LEU A 46 -13.41 5.53 0.73
N SER A 47 -14.27 6.37 0.18
CA SER A 47 -14.30 7.80 0.47
C SER A 47 -15.69 8.27 0.90
N LYS A 48 -15.73 9.21 1.86
CA LYS A 48 -16.94 9.99 2.18
C LYS A 48 -17.06 11.27 1.34
N PHE A 49 -16.02 11.59 0.60
CA PHE A 49 -15.97 12.73 -0.30
C PHE A 49 -16.14 12.24 -1.74
N ASP A 50 -16.75 13.07 -2.56
CA ASP A 50 -16.95 12.77 -3.98
C ASP A 50 -15.60 12.66 -4.70
N VAL A 51 -15.33 11.49 -5.29
CA VAL A 51 -14.16 11.26 -6.14
C VAL A 51 -14.55 11.55 -7.57
N THR A 52 -14.06 12.67 -8.10
CA THR A 52 -14.45 13.12 -9.46
C THR A 52 -13.71 12.40 -10.57
N GLU A 53 -12.51 11.90 -10.28
CA GLU A 53 -11.69 11.12 -11.21
C GLU A 53 -10.91 10.06 -10.45
N SER A 54 -10.86 8.85 -11.01
CA SER A 54 -10.07 7.74 -10.50
C SER A 54 -9.29 7.10 -11.63
N THR A 55 -7.97 7.20 -11.59
CA THR A 55 -7.08 6.70 -12.64
C THR A 55 -6.23 5.56 -12.14
N ARG A 56 -6.29 4.40 -12.84
CA ARG A 56 -5.39 3.28 -12.61
C ARG A 56 -4.14 3.40 -13.47
N LEU A 57 -2.97 3.48 -12.85
CA LEU A 57 -1.66 3.46 -13.51
C LEU A 57 -0.97 2.13 -13.27
N SER A 58 -0.61 1.43 -14.36
CA SER A 58 0.11 0.15 -14.26
C SER A 58 1.54 0.38 -13.84
N LEU A 59 1.98 -0.30 -12.82
CA LEU A 59 3.38 -0.29 -12.43
C LEU A 59 4.23 -1.25 -13.29
N PRO A 60 5.53 -1.01 -13.43
CA PRO A 60 6.46 -1.93 -14.07
C PRO A 60 6.38 -3.33 -13.47
N CYS A 61 6.31 -4.36 -14.32
CA CYS A 61 6.26 -5.76 -13.88
C CYS A 61 7.64 -6.41 -14.14
N PRO A 62 8.38 -6.80 -13.10
CA PRO A 62 9.73 -7.34 -13.23
C PRO A 62 9.76 -8.76 -13.78
N PHE A 63 8.62 -9.45 -13.76
CA PHE A 63 8.56 -10.86 -14.14
C PHE A 63 8.33 -11.07 -15.63
N THR A 64 9.06 -12.02 -16.21
CA THR A 64 8.89 -12.47 -17.58
C THR A 64 7.96 -13.69 -17.66
N TYR A 65 7.50 -14.02 -18.89
CA TYR A 65 6.77 -15.26 -19.13
C TYR A 65 7.69 -16.50 -18.88
N PRO A 66 7.20 -17.58 -18.22
CA PRO A 66 5.82 -17.79 -17.75
C PRO A 66 5.54 -17.28 -16.35
N ILE A 67 6.54 -16.87 -15.58
CA ILE A 67 6.43 -16.51 -14.15
C ILE A 67 5.42 -15.37 -13.94
N ARG A 68 5.43 -14.38 -14.83
CA ARG A 68 4.50 -13.24 -14.77
C ARG A 68 3.01 -13.62 -14.78
N ILE A 69 2.65 -14.85 -15.21
CA ILE A 69 1.25 -15.31 -15.21
C ILE A 69 0.74 -15.51 -13.77
N CYS A 70 1.62 -15.94 -12.87
CA CYS A 70 1.28 -16.25 -11.49
C CYS A 70 1.56 -15.10 -10.51
N ASN A 71 2.07 -13.97 -11.00
CA ASN A 71 2.39 -12.80 -10.18
C ASN A 71 1.43 -11.63 -10.42
N LEU A 72 1.26 -10.80 -9.40
CA LEU A 72 0.46 -9.58 -9.45
C LEU A 72 1.01 -8.60 -10.50
N LYS A 73 0.08 -7.87 -11.13
CA LYS A 73 0.39 -6.81 -12.10
C LYS A 73 0.30 -5.44 -11.44
N ARG A 74 0.85 -5.27 -10.29
CA ARG A 74 0.83 -4.07 -9.45
C ARG A 74 0.37 -2.80 -10.16
N CYS A 75 -0.34 -1.95 -9.46
CA CYS A 75 -0.74 -0.64 -9.93
C CYS A 75 -0.78 0.35 -8.77
N VAL A 76 -0.82 1.62 -9.10
CA VAL A 76 -1.31 2.67 -8.23
C VAL A 76 -2.67 3.13 -8.73
N MET A 77 -3.51 3.58 -7.81
CA MET A 77 -4.79 4.22 -8.10
C MET A 77 -4.71 5.66 -7.61
N VAL A 78 -4.94 6.59 -8.52
CA VAL A 78 -4.92 8.04 -8.25
C VAL A 78 -6.36 8.52 -8.25
N ASP A 79 -6.84 8.89 -7.07
CA ASP A 79 -8.20 9.39 -6.85
C ASP A 79 -8.15 10.90 -6.59
N ARG A 80 -8.98 11.67 -7.30
CA ARG A 80 -9.03 13.14 -7.22
C ARG A 80 -10.29 13.59 -6.50
N ILE A 81 -10.10 14.40 -5.46
CA ILE A 81 -11.16 14.97 -4.64
C ILE A 81 -11.05 16.49 -4.73
N PRO A 82 -12.02 17.17 -5.35
CA PRO A 82 -12.00 18.63 -5.48
C PRO A 82 -12.17 19.30 -4.11
N LEU A 83 -11.51 20.45 -3.93
CA LEU A 83 -11.61 21.26 -2.73
C LEU A 83 -12.47 22.48 -2.99
N GLU A 84 -13.48 22.71 -2.16
CA GLU A 84 -14.38 23.85 -2.32
C GLU A 84 -13.63 25.18 -2.26
N GLY A 85 -13.80 26.02 -3.29
CA GLY A 85 -13.17 27.33 -3.39
C GLY A 85 -11.69 27.31 -3.79
N SER A 86 -11.13 26.17 -4.19
CA SER A 86 -9.76 26.02 -4.66
C SER A 86 -9.71 25.51 -6.10
N ASP A 87 -8.63 25.85 -6.81
CA ASP A 87 -8.25 25.22 -8.08
C ASP A 87 -7.34 23.99 -7.86
N LYS A 88 -7.06 23.66 -6.60
CA LYS A 88 -6.26 22.50 -6.19
C LYS A 88 -7.17 21.39 -5.67
N GLU A 89 -6.64 20.18 -5.73
CA GLU A 89 -7.34 18.96 -5.35
C GLU A 89 -6.60 18.24 -4.22
N LEU A 90 -7.32 17.45 -3.46
CA LEU A 90 -6.74 16.39 -2.65
C LEU A 90 -6.58 15.14 -3.53
N VAL A 91 -5.34 14.74 -3.74
CA VAL A 91 -4.97 13.59 -4.59
C VAL A 91 -4.57 12.44 -3.68
N ILE A 92 -5.38 11.39 -3.68
CA ILE A 92 -5.12 10.16 -2.92
C ILE A 92 -4.50 9.13 -3.86
N VAL A 93 -3.31 8.64 -3.53
CA VAL A 93 -2.58 7.61 -4.28
C VAL A 93 -2.56 6.32 -3.48
N ASN A 94 -3.47 5.42 -3.79
CA ASN A 94 -3.54 4.09 -3.17
C ASN A 94 -2.59 3.15 -3.91
N LEU A 95 -1.82 2.35 -3.17
CA LEU A 95 -0.75 1.52 -3.73
C LEU A 95 -0.58 0.18 -3.02
N HIS A 96 0.03 -0.76 -3.76
CA HIS A 96 0.60 -1.99 -3.25
C HIS A 96 1.79 -2.36 -4.14
N LEU A 97 3.01 -2.07 -3.69
CA LEU A 97 4.25 -2.21 -4.48
C LEU A 97 4.76 -3.66 -4.50
N GLU A 98 5.80 -3.91 -5.29
CA GLU A 98 6.35 -5.25 -5.50
C GLU A 98 7.07 -5.79 -4.27
N ALA A 99 6.82 -7.08 -3.97
CA ALA A 99 7.35 -7.78 -2.81
C ALA A 99 8.51 -8.74 -3.14
N TYR A 100 8.42 -9.44 -4.28
CA TYR A 100 9.13 -10.72 -4.48
C TYR A 100 10.16 -10.72 -5.60
N ASP A 101 10.48 -9.56 -6.15
CA ASP A 101 11.51 -9.46 -7.19
C ASP A 101 12.92 -9.38 -6.61
N SER A 102 13.92 -9.35 -7.50
CA SER A 102 15.34 -9.19 -7.14
C SER A 102 15.74 -7.76 -6.75
N GLY A 103 14.78 -6.81 -6.71
CA GLY A 103 15.00 -5.40 -6.40
C GLY A 103 14.79 -4.45 -7.58
N GLU A 104 15.02 -4.89 -8.82
CA GLU A 104 14.84 -4.04 -10.01
C GLU A 104 13.40 -3.54 -10.17
N GLY A 105 12.41 -4.40 -9.88
CA GLY A 105 11.00 -4.04 -9.92
C GLY A 105 10.62 -3.07 -8.83
N LYS A 106 11.13 -3.25 -7.61
CA LYS A 106 10.93 -2.30 -6.50
C LYS A 106 11.47 -0.92 -6.87
N ILE A 107 12.70 -0.85 -7.37
CA ILE A 107 13.35 0.41 -7.80
C ILE A 107 12.53 1.09 -8.90
N ALA A 108 12.13 0.35 -9.94
CA ALA A 108 11.36 0.91 -11.04
C ALA A 108 9.96 1.38 -10.62
N GLN A 109 9.29 0.65 -9.71
CA GLN A 109 8.00 1.04 -9.18
C GLN A 109 8.09 2.25 -8.25
N THR A 110 9.11 2.31 -7.40
CA THR A 110 9.38 3.45 -6.52
C THR A 110 9.72 4.71 -7.34
N ALA A 111 10.51 4.59 -8.42
CA ALA A 111 10.80 5.71 -9.31
C ALA A 111 9.54 6.26 -10.00
N MET A 112 8.65 5.38 -10.48
CA MET A 112 7.37 5.80 -11.05
C MET A 112 6.45 6.44 -10.01
N LEU A 113 6.40 5.89 -8.79
CA LEU A 113 5.64 6.49 -7.69
C LEU A 113 6.16 7.89 -7.38
N LYS A 114 7.48 8.06 -7.25
CA LYS A 114 8.13 9.36 -7.05
C LYS A 114 7.69 10.38 -8.10
N GLU A 115 7.78 10.04 -9.38
CA GLU A 115 7.37 10.92 -10.49
C GLU A 115 5.91 11.37 -10.36
N ILE A 116 5.00 10.44 -10.00
CA ILE A 116 3.58 10.75 -9.81
C ILE A 116 3.40 11.75 -8.65
N LEU A 117 4.00 11.46 -7.49
CA LEU A 117 3.81 12.26 -6.29
C LEU A 117 4.42 13.66 -6.42
N GLU A 118 5.64 13.76 -6.95
CA GLU A 118 6.33 15.03 -7.17
C GLU A 118 5.59 15.90 -8.20
N THR A 119 5.13 15.31 -9.31
CA THR A 119 4.33 16.04 -10.33
C THR A 119 3.07 16.66 -9.72
N GLU A 120 2.35 15.93 -8.90
CA GLU A 120 1.15 16.43 -8.24
C GLU A 120 1.46 17.49 -7.17
N ALA A 121 2.53 17.29 -6.39
CA ALA A 121 2.97 18.25 -5.39
C ALA A 121 3.47 19.56 -6.03
N GLU A 122 4.24 19.48 -7.12
CA GLU A 122 4.70 20.65 -7.90
C GLU A 122 3.54 21.42 -8.53
N ALA A 123 2.46 20.72 -8.93
CA ALA A 123 1.22 21.37 -9.37
C ALA A 123 0.48 22.09 -8.24
N GLY A 124 0.91 21.92 -6.99
CA GLY A 124 0.33 22.53 -5.79
C GLY A 124 -0.86 21.76 -5.24
N ASN A 125 -1.13 20.54 -5.72
CA ASN A 125 -2.13 19.68 -5.15
C ASN A 125 -1.72 19.17 -3.77
N TYR A 126 -2.70 18.77 -2.97
CA TYR A 126 -2.49 18.11 -1.68
C TYR A 126 -2.39 16.61 -1.93
N VAL A 127 -1.21 16.03 -1.72
CA VAL A 127 -0.93 14.64 -2.11
C VAL A 127 -0.80 13.74 -0.89
N ILE A 128 -1.52 12.64 -0.88
CA ILE A 128 -1.38 11.56 0.12
C ILE A 128 -1.25 10.24 -0.62
N ALA A 129 -0.09 9.61 -0.53
CA ALA A 129 0.08 8.21 -0.93
C ALA A 129 0.04 7.31 0.30
N GLY A 130 -0.65 6.17 0.20
CA GLY A 130 -0.73 5.20 1.30
C GLY A 130 -1.00 3.79 0.82
N GLY A 131 -0.52 2.81 1.58
CA GLY A 131 -0.70 1.40 1.31
C GLY A 131 0.48 0.56 1.75
N ASP A 132 0.60 -0.63 1.16
CA ASP A 132 1.71 -1.54 1.34
C ASP A 132 2.83 -1.23 0.33
N PHE A 133 3.94 -0.68 0.83
CA PHE A 133 5.12 -0.36 0.03
C PHE A 133 6.02 -1.57 -0.20
N ASN A 134 5.88 -2.65 0.58
CA ASN A 134 6.82 -3.78 0.63
C ASN A 134 8.28 -3.35 0.84
N GLN A 135 8.47 -2.16 1.36
CA GLN A 135 9.73 -1.51 1.65
C GLN A 135 9.58 -0.66 2.90
N SER A 136 10.60 -0.66 3.76
CA SER A 136 10.66 0.29 4.88
C SER A 136 11.09 1.66 4.37
N PHE A 137 10.73 2.71 5.08
CA PHE A 137 11.28 4.04 4.84
C PHE A 137 12.62 4.20 5.56
N SER A 138 13.59 4.91 4.97
CA SER A 138 14.93 5.08 5.58
C SER A 138 14.92 5.86 6.90
N ASN A 139 13.86 6.62 7.18
CA ASN A 139 13.64 7.34 8.44
C ASN A 139 12.92 6.53 9.52
N VAL A 140 12.66 5.23 9.28
CA VAL A 140 11.99 4.32 10.23
C VAL A 140 13.02 3.54 11.03
N ASP A 141 12.86 3.50 12.35
CA ASP A 141 13.67 2.62 13.21
C ASP A 141 13.08 1.20 13.23
N THR A 142 13.72 0.30 12.51
CA THR A 142 13.33 -1.13 12.47
C THR A 142 14.04 -1.99 13.52
N SER A 143 14.85 -1.40 14.40
CA SER A 143 15.64 -2.14 15.39
C SER A 143 14.81 -2.94 16.41
N ALA A 144 13.55 -2.50 16.65
CA ALA A 144 12.59 -3.23 17.47
C ALA A 144 12.10 -4.55 16.84
N TYR A 145 12.31 -4.73 15.52
CA TYR A 145 11.85 -5.88 14.75
C TYR A 145 13.03 -6.55 14.01
N PRO A 146 13.98 -7.12 14.76
CA PRO A 146 15.17 -7.72 14.15
C PRO A 146 14.82 -8.93 13.29
N LEU A 147 15.68 -9.22 12.33
CA LEU A 147 15.54 -10.39 11.47
C LEU A 147 15.66 -11.67 12.32
N VAL A 148 14.62 -12.50 12.28
CA VAL A 148 14.56 -13.76 13.02
C VAL A 148 15.45 -14.84 12.40
N SER A 149 15.56 -14.86 11.07
CA SER A 149 16.40 -15.77 10.31
C SER A 149 16.78 -15.15 8.95
N GLU A 150 17.98 -15.47 8.44
CA GLU A 150 18.45 -15.03 7.14
C GLU A 150 17.59 -15.55 5.96
N ASP A 151 16.87 -16.65 6.17
CA ASP A 151 15.96 -17.24 5.18
C ASP A 151 14.61 -16.52 5.08
N MET A 152 14.31 -15.59 6.02
CA MET A 152 13.08 -14.83 5.99
C MET A 152 13.10 -13.82 4.84
N TRP A 153 11.90 -13.56 4.27
CA TRP A 153 11.73 -12.46 3.35
C TRP A 153 12.17 -11.13 4.01
N GLN A 154 12.89 -10.32 3.26
CA GLN A 154 13.38 -9.04 3.75
C GLN A 154 12.73 -7.90 2.95
N ALA A 155 12.23 -6.91 3.67
CA ALA A 155 11.74 -5.69 3.06
C ALA A 155 12.86 -4.96 2.33
N GLY A 156 12.53 -4.33 1.20
CA GLY A 156 13.38 -3.32 0.61
C GLY A 156 13.42 -2.06 1.47
N GLN A 157 14.14 -1.04 1.00
CA GLN A 157 14.15 0.28 1.62
C GLN A 157 13.93 1.37 0.59
N ILE A 158 13.10 2.35 0.92
CA ILE A 158 12.95 3.60 0.18
C ILE A 158 13.78 4.64 0.90
N ASP A 159 14.71 5.27 0.18
CA ASP A 159 15.45 6.42 0.70
C ASP A 159 14.56 7.66 0.63
N VAL A 160 14.18 8.19 1.80
CA VAL A 160 13.28 9.33 1.89
C VAL A 160 13.93 10.61 1.37
N ASP A 161 15.26 10.70 1.41
CA ASP A 161 16.03 11.88 0.96
C ASP A 161 16.07 11.98 -0.58
N GLU A 162 15.64 10.95 -1.30
CA GLU A 162 15.50 10.99 -2.75
C GLU A 162 14.22 11.69 -3.23
N PHE A 163 13.29 12.04 -2.32
CA PHE A 163 11.99 12.63 -2.66
C PHE A 163 11.91 14.12 -2.29
N ASP A 164 11.63 14.97 -3.26
CA ASP A 164 11.54 16.41 -3.07
C ASP A 164 10.12 16.83 -2.64
N ASN A 165 10.02 17.71 -1.64
CA ASN A 165 8.76 18.29 -1.13
C ASN A 165 7.73 17.26 -0.63
N LEU A 166 8.22 16.13 -0.17
CA LEU A 166 7.41 15.00 0.33
C LEU A 166 7.92 14.53 1.70
N THR A 167 7.00 14.22 2.59
CA THR A 167 7.28 13.73 3.94
C THR A 167 6.77 12.30 4.10
N PHE A 168 7.62 11.41 4.61
CA PHE A 168 7.29 10.01 4.86
C PHE A 168 6.93 9.80 6.32
N VAL A 169 5.77 9.22 6.59
CA VAL A 169 5.23 9.02 7.93
C VAL A 169 4.70 7.62 8.16
N THR A 170 5.08 7.05 9.30
CA THR A 170 4.54 5.81 9.86
C THR A 170 4.71 5.83 11.38
N ASP A 171 4.08 4.90 12.07
CA ASP A 171 4.20 4.73 13.53
C ASP A 171 5.15 3.59 13.85
N ASN A 172 6.29 3.90 14.48
CA ASN A 172 7.30 2.92 14.88
C ASN A 172 6.93 2.08 16.10
N SER A 173 5.84 2.39 16.79
CA SER A 173 5.50 1.72 18.06
C SER A 173 4.88 0.34 17.86
N THR A 174 4.31 0.08 16.70
CA THR A 174 3.58 -1.15 16.37
C THR A 174 3.95 -1.63 14.97
N PRO A 175 4.30 -2.92 14.78
CA PRO A 175 4.66 -3.42 13.44
C PRO A 175 3.45 -3.40 12.53
N THR A 176 3.68 -3.06 11.27
CA THR A 176 2.59 -2.95 10.30
C THR A 176 2.30 -4.27 9.58
N CYS A 177 3.26 -5.20 9.54
CA CYS A 177 3.09 -6.49 8.89
C CYS A 177 3.81 -7.60 9.65
N ARG A 178 3.35 -8.85 9.51
CA ARG A 178 4.01 -10.06 9.98
C ARG A 178 4.27 -11.05 8.84
N SER A 179 5.20 -11.96 9.05
CA SER A 179 5.45 -13.07 8.12
C SER A 179 4.25 -14.04 8.03
N LEU A 180 4.18 -14.73 6.89
CA LEU A 180 3.19 -15.78 6.59
C LEU A 180 3.84 -17.17 6.53
N ASP A 181 5.01 -17.36 7.14
CA ASP A 181 5.79 -18.60 7.08
C ASP A 181 5.16 -19.76 7.86
N LYS A 182 4.24 -19.47 8.77
CA LYS A 182 3.53 -20.43 9.60
C LYS A 182 2.10 -20.02 9.90
N PRO A 183 1.23 -20.97 10.32
CA PRO A 183 -0.13 -20.67 10.76
C PRO A 183 -0.16 -19.63 11.90
N TYR A 184 -1.20 -18.83 11.94
CA TYR A 184 -1.41 -17.86 13.01
C TYR A 184 -1.89 -18.59 14.28
N GLU A 185 -1.09 -18.49 15.34
CA GLU A 185 -1.38 -19.04 16.67
C GLU A 185 -1.35 -17.96 17.78
N GLY A 186 -1.59 -16.70 17.40
CA GLY A 186 -1.47 -15.53 18.25
C GLY A 186 -0.28 -14.65 17.86
N ALA A 187 -0.35 -13.37 18.18
CA ALA A 187 0.70 -12.39 17.90
C ALA A 187 1.73 -12.36 19.05
N ASP A 188 2.52 -13.39 19.17
CA ASP A 188 3.68 -13.40 20.07
C ASP A 188 4.88 -12.77 19.33
N PRO A 189 5.63 -11.82 19.94
CA PRO A 189 6.84 -11.25 19.36
C PRO A 189 7.86 -12.28 18.88
N ASP A 190 7.93 -13.43 19.54
CA ASP A 190 8.85 -14.50 19.18
C ASP A 190 8.32 -15.46 18.10
N ASN A 191 7.07 -15.28 17.68
CA ASN A 191 6.40 -16.21 16.77
C ASN A 191 6.56 -15.87 15.29
N PHE A 192 6.72 -14.60 14.93
CA PHE A 192 6.77 -14.15 13.55
C PHE A 192 7.92 -13.18 13.30
N GLN A 193 8.36 -13.08 12.06
CA GLN A 193 9.08 -11.90 11.61
C GLN A 193 8.09 -10.75 11.45
N TYR A 194 8.41 -9.60 12.02
CA TYR A 194 7.62 -8.37 11.90
C TYR A 194 8.31 -7.37 11.00
N TYR A 195 7.51 -6.53 10.34
CA TYR A 195 7.96 -5.55 9.36
C TYR A 195 7.27 -4.20 9.54
N MET A 196 7.94 -3.15 9.06
CA MET A 196 7.44 -1.78 8.96
C MET A 196 7.41 -1.42 7.48
N ILE A 197 6.33 -1.76 6.77
CA ILE A 197 6.22 -1.64 5.31
C ILE A 197 4.97 -0.92 4.83
N ASP A 198 4.14 -0.48 5.75
CA ASP A 198 2.94 0.31 5.50
C ASP A 198 3.09 1.71 6.11
N GLY A 199 2.52 2.71 5.48
CA GLY A 199 2.58 4.09 5.94
C GLY A 199 2.02 5.07 4.91
N PHE A 200 2.44 6.34 5.01
CA PHE A 200 2.02 7.40 4.10
C PHE A 200 3.20 8.23 3.62
N ILE A 201 3.05 8.79 2.41
CA ILE A 201 3.88 9.85 1.87
C ILE A 201 2.95 11.02 1.62
N VAL A 202 3.27 12.20 2.14
CA VAL A 202 2.44 13.40 2.03
C VAL A 202 3.22 14.58 1.48
N SER A 203 2.56 15.46 0.73
CA SER A 203 3.16 16.70 0.25
C SER A 203 3.30 17.75 1.38
N ASP A 204 4.24 18.67 1.26
CA ASP A 204 4.60 19.64 2.29
C ASP A 204 3.47 20.61 2.67
N ASN A 205 2.47 20.79 1.81
CA ASN A 205 1.26 21.57 2.08
C ASN A 205 0.23 20.79 2.93
N ILE A 206 0.54 19.58 3.38
CA ILE A 206 -0.24 18.82 4.35
C ILE A 206 0.48 18.85 5.70
N GLN A 207 -0.27 19.13 6.75
CA GLN A 207 0.19 18.98 8.12
C GLN A 207 -0.29 17.62 8.67
N VAL A 208 0.65 16.76 9.02
CA VAL A 208 0.32 15.53 9.75
C VAL A 208 0.14 15.87 11.22
N ASP A 209 -1.06 15.65 11.74
CA ASP A 209 -1.40 15.93 13.13
C ASP A 209 -1.15 14.70 14.03
N GLU A 210 -1.39 13.49 13.48
CA GLU A 210 -1.18 12.22 14.18
C GLU A 210 -0.99 11.09 13.17
N VAL A 211 -0.08 10.16 13.47
CA VAL A 211 0.01 8.87 12.79
C VAL A 211 0.06 7.76 13.84
N SER A 212 -0.66 6.67 13.64
CA SER A 212 -0.67 5.53 14.54
C SER A 212 -0.99 4.22 13.81
N THR A 213 -0.42 3.13 14.26
CA THR A 213 -0.74 1.77 13.80
C THR A 213 -1.72 1.14 14.79
N ILE A 214 -2.86 0.68 14.30
CA ILE A 214 -3.89 0.03 15.12
C ILE A 214 -3.49 -1.43 15.31
N ASP A 215 -3.06 -1.78 16.51
CA ASP A 215 -2.68 -3.14 16.85
C ASP A 215 -3.90 -4.08 16.94
N THR A 216 -4.21 -4.73 15.83
CA THR A 216 -5.27 -5.76 15.74
C THR A 216 -4.80 -7.14 16.20
N LYS A 217 -3.56 -7.26 16.68
CA LYS A 217 -2.90 -8.53 16.99
C LYS A 217 -2.79 -9.46 15.77
N PHE A 218 -2.98 -8.95 14.58
CA PHE A 218 -2.97 -9.72 13.33
C PHE A 218 -3.96 -10.89 13.28
N GLU A 219 -5.07 -10.82 14.03
CA GLU A 219 -6.05 -11.92 14.13
C GLU A 219 -6.69 -12.31 12.79
N ASN A 220 -6.96 -11.33 11.94
CA ASN A 220 -7.72 -11.54 10.69
C ASN A 220 -6.92 -11.22 9.42
N THR A 221 -5.71 -10.70 9.57
CA THR A 221 -4.85 -10.26 8.47
C THR A 221 -3.38 -10.29 8.91
N ASP A 222 -2.48 -10.31 7.96
CA ASP A 222 -1.04 -10.18 8.17
C ASP A 222 -0.54 -8.73 8.21
N HIS A 223 -1.44 -7.76 8.02
CA HIS A 223 -1.15 -6.33 8.19
C HIS A 223 -2.01 -5.70 9.26
N ASN A 224 -1.42 -4.78 10.03
CA ASN A 224 -2.13 -3.87 10.93
C ASN A 224 -2.50 -2.58 10.19
N PRO A 225 -3.70 -2.01 10.40
CA PRO A 225 -4.08 -0.75 9.80
C PRO A 225 -3.22 0.42 10.30
N VAL A 226 -2.69 1.23 9.38
CA VAL A 226 -2.05 2.52 9.70
C VAL A 226 -3.05 3.64 9.51
N GLN A 227 -3.19 4.50 10.51
CA GLN A 227 -4.11 5.62 10.55
C GLN A 227 -3.35 6.93 10.62
N MET A 228 -3.81 7.92 9.88
CA MET A 228 -3.26 9.28 9.89
C MET A 228 -4.38 10.32 10.04
N LYS A 229 -4.15 11.33 10.89
CA LYS A 229 -4.93 12.57 10.92
C LYS A 229 -4.10 13.68 10.32
N PHE A 230 -4.70 14.52 9.53
CA PHE A 230 -4.01 15.61 8.83
C PHE A 230 -4.89 16.84 8.62
N THR A 231 -4.24 17.95 8.37
CA THR A 231 -4.85 19.24 8.01
C THR A 231 -4.22 19.77 6.73
N LEU A 232 -5.03 20.27 5.80
CA LEU A 232 -4.57 20.97 4.61
C LEU A 232 -4.14 22.40 5.01
N LYS A 233 -2.93 22.84 4.61
CA LYS A 233 -2.39 24.19 4.92
C LYS A 233 -2.82 25.21 3.90
#